data_de8b6aff786d177342a22a2d8665a6b7
#
_entry.id   de8b6aff786d177342a22a2d8665a6b7
#
_cell.length_a   1.000
_cell.length_b   1.000
_cell.length_c   1.000
_cell.angle_alpha   90.00
_cell.angle_beta   90.00
_cell.angle_gamma   90.00
#
_symmetry.space_group_name_H-M   'P 1'
#
loop_
_entity.id
_entity.type
_entity.pdbx_description
1 polymer ?
#
loop_
_entity_poly.entity_id
_entity_poly.type
_entity_poly.pdbx_seq_one_letter_code
_entity_poly.pdbx_strand_id
1 'polypeptide(L)'
;MNTIPTKINKYNVYNAGNRLLGTGDEMTLPDFEASSETVTGAGILGEIDDPTVGYFTNQEIEIPFRVLDPEAMDMMDMTKAVQLTIRGGQQTTNSEGDIEFRQMRVVVRGRAKKLSTGKVKAGNPMDTSVTLTVLYILIELDGSPVLELDKLNEVFKINGVDVLAALKEMC
;
A
#
# COMPACT_ATOMS: atom_id res chain seq x y z
N MET A 1 10.14 18.81 16.19
CA MET A 1 11.47 18.44 15.62
C MET A 1 11.53 18.94 14.18
N ASN A 2 12.54 19.74 13.88
CA ASN A 2 12.72 20.26 12.51
C ASN A 2 13.59 19.30 11.70
N THR A 3 13.02 18.19 11.28
CA THR A 3 13.68 17.24 10.38
C THR A 3 13.03 17.30 9.01
N ILE A 4 13.85 17.23 8.00
CA ILE A 4 13.38 17.21 6.59
C ILE A 4 13.43 15.75 6.12
N PRO A 5 12.28 15.07 5.91
CA PRO A 5 12.29 13.77 5.28
C PRO A 5 12.68 13.92 3.81
N THR A 6 13.71 13.23 3.37
CA THR A 6 14.28 13.44 2.04
C THR A 6 13.97 12.31 1.07
N LYS A 7 14.12 11.06 1.46
CA LYS A 7 13.97 9.90 0.56
C LYS A 7 13.92 8.58 1.32
N ILE A 8 13.50 7.52 0.62
CA ILE A 8 13.75 6.15 1.05
C ILE A 8 15.17 5.75 0.66
N ASN A 9 15.95 5.33 1.63
CA ASN A 9 17.32 4.86 1.41
C ASN A 9 17.35 3.41 0.92
N LYS A 10 16.57 2.54 1.57
CA LYS A 10 16.50 1.11 1.26
C LYS A 10 15.16 0.54 1.69
N TYR A 11 14.67 -0.46 0.94
CA TYR A 11 13.51 -1.24 1.36
C TYR A 11 13.68 -2.73 1.05
N ASN A 12 12.93 -3.57 1.75
CA ASN A 12 12.80 -4.99 1.49
C ASN A 12 11.33 -5.38 1.53
N VAL A 13 10.99 -6.43 0.79
CA VAL A 13 9.65 -7.00 0.73
C VAL A 13 9.67 -8.40 1.34
N TYR A 14 8.69 -8.69 2.17
CA TYR A 14 8.53 -9.98 2.85
C TYR A 14 7.16 -10.57 2.51
N ASN A 15 7.14 -11.85 2.16
CA ASN A 15 5.92 -12.62 2.00
C ASN A 15 5.82 -13.60 3.16
N ALA A 16 4.77 -13.45 4.01
CA ALA A 16 4.55 -14.29 5.19
C ALA A 16 5.81 -14.47 6.08
N GLY A 17 6.61 -13.40 6.21
CA GLY A 17 7.85 -13.41 6.99
C GLY A 17 9.11 -13.81 6.22
N ASN A 18 8.99 -14.36 5.03
CA ASN A 18 10.12 -14.69 4.17
C ASN A 18 10.48 -13.49 3.29
N ARG A 19 11.76 -13.13 3.30
CA ARG A 19 12.26 -12.04 2.46
C ARG A 19 12.26 -12.44 1.00
N LEU A 20 11.60 -11.66 0.15
CA LEU A 20 11.64 -11.84 -1.29
C LEU A 20 12.96 -11.26 -1.84
N LEU A 21 13.69 -12.10 -2.56
CA LEU A 21 14.90 -11.72 -3.27
C LEU A 21 14.59 -11.58 -4.76
N GLY A 22 15.30 -10.68 -5.44
CA GLY A 22 15.13 -10.51 -6.88
C GLY A 22 13.86 -9.79 -7.30
N THR A 23 13.20 -9.09 -6.38
CA THR A 23 12.14 -8.12 -6.73
C THR A 23 12.76 -6.95 -7.50
N GLY A 24 11.94 -6.27 -8.32
CA GLY A 24 12.39 -5.08 -9.05
C GLY A 24 12.81 -3.93 -8.13
N ASP A 25 13.47 -2.95 -8.71
CA ASP A 25 14.01 -1.81 -7.98
C ASP A 25 12.92 -0.82 -7.52
N GLU A 26 11.75 -0.88 -8.12
CA GLU A 26 10.63 0.02 -7.87
C GLU A 26 9.35 -0.76 -7.55
N MET A 27 8.60 -0.28 -6.57
CA MET A 27 7.29 -0.81 -6.23
C MET A 27 6.35 0.37 -5.94
N THR A 28 5.21 0.40 -6.63
CA THR A 28 4.18 1.41 -6.44
C THR A 28 3.21 0.97 -5.35
N LEU A 29 3.08 1.78 -4.31
CA LEU A 29 2.10 1.55 -3.25
C LEU A 29 0.69 1.93 -3.72
N PRO A 30 -0.37 1.31 -3.15
CA PRO A 30 -1.74 1.63 -3.50
C PRO A 30 -2.11 3.08 -3.20
N ASP A 31 -2.89 3.69 -4.09
CA ASP A 31 -3.48 5.01 -3.88
C ASP A 31 -4.72 4.92 -2.98
N PHE A 32 -5.02 6.02 -2.29
CA PHE A 32 -6.22 6.16 -1.48
C PHE A 32 -7.15 7.19 -2.14
N GLU A 33 -8.03 6.74 -3.00
CA GLU A 33 -9.03 7.55 -3.66
C GLU A 33 -10.42 7.17 -3.13
N ALA A 34 -11.08 8.12 -2.48
CA ALA A 34 -12.43 7.91 -1.97
C ALA A 34 -13.44 7.85 -3.13
N SER A 35 -14.42 6.97 -3.00
CA SER A 35 -15.61 7.02 -3.83
C SER A 35 -16.37 8.30 -3.53
N SER A 36 -16.75 9.07 -4.55
CA SER A 36 -17.42 10.36 -4.39
C SER A 36 -18.65 10.47 -5.26
N GLU A 37 -19.57 11.32 -4.85
CA GLU A 37 -20.77 11.68 -5.61
C GLU A 37 -20.84 13.20 -5.75
N THR A 38 -21.27 13.67 -6.90
CA THR A 38 -21.41 15.10 -7.16
C THR A 38 -22.69 15.64 -6.53
N VAL A 39 -22.56 16.66 -5.72
CA VAL A 39 -23.68 17.36 -5.06
C VAL A 39 -23.87 18.71 -5.70
N THR A 40 -25.13 18.97 -6.14
CA THR A 40 -25.56 20.28 -6.66
C THR A 40 -26.90 20.63 -6.03
N GLY A 41 -27.25 21.90 -5.97
CA GLY A 41 -28.57 22.29 -5.47
C GLY A 41 -28.70 23.77 -5.11
N ALA A 42 -29.90 24.14 -4.67
CA ALA A 42 -30.18 25.50 -4.24
C ALA A 42 -29.34 25.88 -3.00
N GLY A 43 -28.68 27.02 -3.06
CA GLY A 43 -27.78 27.48 -1.99
C GLY A 43 -26.34 27.00 -2.13
N ILE A 44 -26.05 26.18 -3.12
CA ILE A 44 -24.69 25.76 -3.47
C ILE A 44 -24.27 26.46 -4.76
N LEU A 45 -23.16 27.15 -4.72
CA LEU A 45 -22.57 27.80 -5.91
C LEU A 45 -21.63 26.84 -6.62
N GLY A 46 -22.17 26.13 -7.61
CA GLY A 46 -21.42 25.17 -8.42
C GLY A 46 -21.64 23.70 -8.01
N GLU A 47 -20.65 22.90 -8.26
CA GLU A 47 -20.63 21.46 -7.99
C GLU A 47 -19.63 21.14 -6.91
N ILE A 48 -19.96 20.18 -6.04
CA ILE A 48 -19.07 19.66 -5.02
C ILE A 48 -19.00 18.15 -5.17
N ASP A 49 -17.79 17.62 -5.32
CA ASP A 49 -17.57 16.18 -5.20
C ASP A 49 -17.49 15.82 -3.72
N ASP A 50 -18.51 15.11 -3.22
CA ASP A 50 -18.60 14.70 -1.83
C ASP A 50 -18.04 13.27 -1.66
N PRO A 51 -16.85 13.11 -1.05
CA PRO A 51 -16.28 11.79 -0.84
C PRO A 51 -17.01 11.05 0.27
N THR A 52 -17.29 9.76 0.04
CA THR A 52 -17.87 8.89 1.04
C THR A 52 -16.80 8.41 2.00
N VAL A 53 -16.97 8.71 3.29
CA VAL A 53 -15.98 8.39 4.33
C VAL A 53 -15.81 6.88 4.47
N GLY A 54 -14.56 6.41 4.37
CA GLY A 54 -14.19 5.01 4.52
C GLY A 54 -14.43 4.12 3.30
N TYR A 55 -14.99 4.66 2.23
CA TYR A 55 -15.18 3.94 0.96
C TYR A 55 -14.12 4.36 -0.05
N PHE A 56 -13.20 3.46 -0.35
CA PHE A 56 -12.16 3.69 -1.32
C PHE A 56 -12.41 2.89 -2.60
N THR A 57 -12.04 3.47 -3.72
CA THR A 57 -12.02 2.76 -5.00
C THR A 57 -11.08 1.57 -4.95
N ASN A 58 -11.16 0.66 -5.93
CA ASN A 58 -10.30 -0.50 -5.95
C ASN A 58 -8.82 -0.11 -5.87
N GLN A 59 -8.11 -0.76 -4.96
CA GLN A 59 -6.69 -0.54 -4.73
C GLN A 59 -5.93 -1.79 -5.14
N GLU A 60 -4.83 -1.60 -5.83
CA GLU A 60 -3.98 -2.67 -6.33
C GLU A 60 -2.53 -2.42 -5.95
N ILE A 61 -1.80 -3.49 -5.73
CA ILE A 61 -0.36 -3.47 -5.56
C ILE A 61 0.27 -4.44 -6.55
N GLU A 62 1.27 -3.99 -7.26
CA GLU A 62 2.04 -4.79 -8.21
C GLU A 62 3.40 -5.13 -7.63
N ILE A 63 3.74 -6.42 -7.64
CA ILE A 63 5.02 -6.91 -7.15
C ILE A 63 5.84 -7.31 -8.36
N PRO A 64 6.90 -6.57 -8.69
CA PRO A 64 7.76 -6.90 -9.82
C PRO A 64 8.75 -8.02 -9.47
N PHE A 65 8.92 -8.95 -10.37
CA PHE A 65 9.95 -9.99 -10.33
C PHE A 65 10.83 -9.89 -11.57
N ARG A 66 12.10 -10.19 -11.43
CA ARG A 66 13.04 -10.17 -12.58
C ARG A 66 12.79 -11.30 -13.56
N VAL A 67 12.43 -12.46 -13.05
CA VAL A 67 12.12 -13.66 -13.84
C VAL A 67 10.91 -14.37 -13.26
N LEU A 68 10.38 -15.35 -13.96
CA LEU A 68 9.39 -16.27 -13.41
C LEU A 68 9.98 -17.01 -12.21
N ASP A 69 9.34 -16.88 -11.08
CA ASP A 69 9.77 -17.41 -9.81
C ASP A 69 8.66 -18.28 -9.20
N PRO A 70 8.97 -19.42 -8.54
CA PRO A 70 7.98 -20.23 -7.83
C PRO A 70 7.16 -19.43 -6.82
N GLU A 71 7.75 -18.46 -6.14
CA GLU A 71 7.04 -17.60 -5.18
C GLU A 71 5.96 -16.74 -5.85
N ALA A 72 6.22 -16.27 -7.08
CA ALA A 72 5.22 -15.57 -7.88
C ALA A 72 4.04 -16.50 -8.24
N MET A 73 4.32 -17.76 -8.53
CA MET A 73 3.29 -18.75 -8.81
C MET A 73 2.46 -19.08 -7.58
N ASP A 74 3.09 -19.23 -6.43
CA ASP A 74 2.39 -19.51 -5.16
C ASP A 74 1.45 -18.37 -4.78
N MET A 75 1.81 -17.12 -5.07
CA MET A 75 0.94 -15.95 -4.87
C MET A 75 -0.31 -15.97 -5.77
N MET A 76 -0.29 -16.68 -6.89
CA MET A 76 -1.42 -16.76 -7.83
C MET A 76 -2.52 -17.72 -7.40
N ASP A 77 -2.39 -18.40 -6.28
CA ASP A 77 -3.52 -19.13 -5.69
C ASP A 77 -4.59 -18.14 -5.20
N MET A 78 -5.56 -17.88 -6.05
CA MET A 78 -6.63 -16.89 -5.81
C MET A 78 -7.57 -17.27 -4.66
N THR A 79 -7.47 -18.48 -4.15
CA THR A 79 -8.28 -18.97 -3.02
C THR A 79 -7.76 -18.49 -1.68
N LYS A 80 -6.52 -18.04 -1.63
CA LYS A 80 -5.82 -17.63 -0.42
C LYS A 80 -5.42 -16.16 -0.48
N ALA A 81 -5.51 -15.49 0.67
CA ALA A 81 -4.97 -14.15 0.81
C ALA A 81 -3.44 -14.19 0.92
N VAL A 82 -2.78 -13.28 0.24
CA VAL A 82 -1.34 -13.05 0.33
C VAL A 82 -1.09 -11.89 1.27
N GLN A 83 -0.17 -12.05 2.20
CA GLN A 83 0.25 -11.00 3.11
C GLN A 83 1.68 -10.57 2.80
N LEU A 84 1.82 -9.32 2.43
CA LEU A 84 3.11 -8.69 2.15
C LEU A 84 3.44 -7.69 3.25
N THR A 85 4.71 -7.65 3.62
CA THR A 85 5.26 -6.61 4.49
C THR A 85 6.41 -5.94 3.77
N ILE A 86 6.30 -4.62 3.58
CA ILE A 86 7.35 -3.80 3.00
C ILE A 86 7.97 -3.02 4.15
N ARG A 87 9.27 -3.20 4.34
CA ARG A 87 10.04 -2.47 5.35
C ARG A 87 11.06 -1.58 4.66
N GLY A 88 11.06 -0.31 5.03
CA GLY A 88 11.97 0.66 4.45
C GLY A 88 12.59 1.58 5.51
N GLY A 89 13.77 2.07 5.20
CA GLY A 89 14.43 3.14 5.95
C GLY A 89 14.27 4.46 5.21
N GLN A 90 13.55 5.40 5.81
CA GLN A 90 13.47 6.76 5.34
C GLN A 90 14.64 7.56 5.87
N GLN A 91 15.30 8.30 5.00
CA GLN A 91 16.37 9.19 5.36
C GLN A 91 15.80 10.58 5.66
N THR A 92 16.18 11.13 6.79
CA THR A 92 15.80 12.48 7.22
C THR A 92 17.05 13.29 7.50
N THR A 93 16.97 14.60 7.35
CA THR A 93 18.03 15.52 7.72
C THR A 93 17.54 16.41 8.86
N ASN A 94 18.29 16.48 9.96
CA ASN A 94 17.94 17.34 11.09
C ASN A 94 18.38 18.80 10.86
N SER A 95 18.08 19.67 11.80
CA SER A 95 18.41 21.11 11.72
C SER A 95 19.91 21.40 11.76
N GLU A 96 20.72 20.48 12.20
CA GLU A 96 22.17 20.58 12.28
C GLU A 96 22.87 20.06 11.02
N GLY A 97 22.08 19.44 10.11
CA GLY A 97 22.56 18.88 8.85
C GLY A 97 22.94 17.39 8.94
N ASP A 98 22.75 16.76 10.10
CA ASP A 98 23.02 15.34 10.26
C ASP A 98 21.92 14.48 9.66
N ILE A 99 22.30 13.29 9.21
CA ILE A 99 21.39 12.31 8.63
C ILE A 99 20.90 11.34 9.71
N GLU A 100 19.58 11.24 9.80
CA GLU A 100 18.88 10.28 10.66
C GLU A 100 18.05 9.33 9.83
N PHE A 101 17.70 8.18 10.38
CA PHE A 101 16.86 7.19 9.70
C PHE A 101 15.58 6.94 10.49
N ARG A 102 14.46 6.89 9.77
CA ARG A 102 13.14 6.58 10.30
C ARG A 102 12.61 5.30 9.67
N GLN A 103 12.08 4.42 10.50
CA GLN A 103 11.50 3.17 10.02
C GLN A 103 10.15 3.39 9.35
N MET A 104 9.97 2.80 8.19
CA MET A 104 8.68 2.67 7.52
C MET A 104 8.32 1.20 7.40
N ARG A 105 7.08 0.86 7.73
CA ARG A 105 6.53 -0.48 7.54
C ARG A 105 5.14 -0.37 6.90
N VAL A 106 4.95 -1.09 5.81
CA VAL A 106 3.66 -1.19 5.13
C VAL A 106 3.28 -2.66 5.08
N VAL A 107 2.11 -3.00 5.62
CA VAL A 107 1.54 -4.34 5.56
C VAL A 107 0.36 -4.32 4.62
N VAL A 108 0.37 -5.18 3.63
CA VAL A 108 -0.71 -5.30 2.65
C VAL A 108 -1.19 -6.75 2.64
N ARG A 109 -2.49 -6.94 2.74
CA ARG A 109 -3.12 -8.24 2.52
C ARG A 109 -4.09 -8.12 1.37
N GLY A 110 -3.99 -9.05 0.43
CA GLY A 110 -4.81 -9.03 -0.75
C GLY A 110 -4.90 -10.39 -1.42
N ARG A 111 -5.58 -10.43 -2.54
CA ARG A 111 -5.71 -11.62 -3.39
C ARG A 111 -5.16 -11.35 -4.77
N ALA A 112 -4.51 -12.35 -5.35
CA ALA A 112 -4.01 -12.26 -6.70
C ALA A 112 -5.12 -12.00 -7.71
N LYS A 113 -4.88 -11.05 -8.60
CA LYS A 113 -5.79 -10.66 -9.67
C LYS A 113 -5.20 -10.95 -11.05
N LYS A 114 -3.90 -10.72 -11.20
CA LYS A 114 -3.21 -10.78 -12.49
C LYS A 114 -1.79 -11.28 -12.30
N LEU A 115 -1.36 -12.16 -13.18
CA LEU A 115 0.04 -12.52 -13.39
C LEU A 115 0.46 -12.05 -14.79
N SER A 116 1.46 -11.20 -14.84
CA SER A 116 2.15 -10.84 -16.08
C SER A 116 3.40 -11.69 -16.19
N THR A 117 3.42 -12.62 -17.15
CA THR A 117 4.55 -13.55 -17.30
C THR A 117 5.78 -12.91 -17.94
N GLY A 118 5.60 -11.71 -18.51
CA GLY A 118 6.71 -10.96 -19.08
C GLY A 118 7.12 -11.44 -20.47
N LYS A 119 8.38 -11.24 -20.79
CA LYS A 119 8.96 -11.52 -22.10
C LYS A 119 10.28 -12.31 -21.98
N VAL A 120 10.59 -13.09 -22.99
CA VAL A 120 11.78 -13.91 -23.02
C VAL A 120 12.77 -13.32 -24.02
N LYS A 121 13.92 -12.86 -23.53
CA LYS A 121 15.05 -12.39 -24.32
C LYS A 121 16.34 -12.78 -23.63
N ALA A 122 17.24 -13.44 -24.33
CA ALA A 122 18.52 -13.86 -23.78
C ALA A 122 19.31 -12.69 -23.19
N GLY A 123 19.82 -12.86 -21.99
CA GLY A 123 20.63 -11.85 -21.29
C GLY A 123 19.85 -10.71 -20.61
N ASN A 124 18.51 -10.73 -20.64
CA ASN A 124 17.67 -9.69 -20.05
C ASN A 124 16.69 -10.25 -19.03
N PRO A 125 16.24 -9.43 -18.04
CA PRO A 125 15.16 -9.83 -17.17
C PRO A 125 13.85 -9.98 -17.95
N MET A 126 12.91 -10.77 -17.39
CA MET A 126 11.62 -11.05 -18.02
C MET A 126 10.55 -10.01 -17.74
N ASP A 127 10.75 -9.16 -16.73
CA ASP A 127 9.76 -8.18 -16.24
C ASP A 127 8.42 -8.85 -15.85
N THR A 128 8.52 -9.92 -15.10
CA THR A 128 7.36 -10.62 -14.52
C THR A 128 6.75 -9.82 -13.38
N SER A 129 5.45 -9.82 -13.24
CA SER A 129 4.79 -9.16 -12.11
C SER A 129 3.53 -9.89 -11.67
N VAL A 130 3.20 -9.74 -10.39
CA VAL A 130 1.94 -10.21 -9.79
C VAL A 130 1.20 -9.00 -9.25
N THR A 131 -0.07 -8.83 -9.65
CA THR A 131 -0.94 -7.78 -9.15
C THR A 131 -1.93 -8.36 -8.15
N LEU A 132 -1.99 -7.75 -6.97
CA LEU A 132 -2.93 -8.11 -5.91
C LEU A 132 -4.01 -7.03 -5.76
N THR A 133 -5.26 -7.45 -5.57
CA THR A 133 -6.32 -6.56 -5.09
C THR A 133 -6.19 -6.43 -3.58
N VAL A 134 -6.11 -5.20 -3.09
CA VAL A 134 -5.88 -4.90 -1.68
C VAL A 134 -7.18 -5.04 -0.88
N LEU A 135 -7.14 -5.83 0.19
CA LEU A 135 -8.23 -5.99 1.16
C LEU A 135 -7.91 -5.30 2.49
N TYR A 136 -6.65 -5.25 2.85
CA TYR A 136 -6.15 -4.66 4.08
C TYR A 136 -4.83 -3.96 3.82
N ILE A 137 -4.67 -2.77 4.38
CA ILE A 137 -3.41 -2.03 4.37
C ILE A 137 -3.18 -1.34 5.71
N LEU A 138 -1.95 -1.47 6.23
CA LEU A 138 -1.47 -0.80 7.42
C LEU A 138 -0.16 -0.10 7.09
N ILE A 139 -0.08 1.18 7.42
CA ILE A 139 1.14 1.98 7.28
C ILE A 139 1.60 2.42 8.67
N GLU A 140 2.81 2.08 9.02
CA GLU A 140 3.46 2.47 10.27
C GLU A 140 4.71 3.29 9.99
N LEU A 141 4.91 4.32 10.79
CA LEU A 141 6.13 5.12 10.82
C LEU A 141 6.67 5.12 12.25
N ASP A 142 7.94 4.75 12.42
CA ASP A 142 8.61 4.60 13.71
C ASP A 142 7.82 3.74 14.72
N GLY A 143 7.21 2.66 14.24
CA GLY A 143 6.42 1.74 15.06
C GLY A 143 5.01 2.24 15.42
N SER A 144 4.64 3.45 14.99
CA SER A 144 3.31 4.01 15.24
C SER A 144 2.43 3.88 14.00
N PRO A 145 1.23 3.27 14.11
CA PRO A 145 0.28 3.20 13.00
C PRO A 145 -0.19 4.60 12.61
N VAL A 146 -0.02 4.97 11.34
CA VAL A 146 -0.50 6.26 10.81
C VAL A 146 -1.74 6.10 9.95
N LEU A 147 -1.91 4.93 9.32
CA LEU A 147 -3.10 4.60 8.54
C LEU A 147 -3.37 3.11 8.61
N GLU A 148 -4.62 2.74 8.86
CA GLU A 148 -5.09 1.36 8.81
C GLU A 148 -6.44 1.31 8.10
N LEU A 149 -6.55 0.51 7.06
CA LEU A 149 -7.77 0.26 6.30
C LEU A 149 -7.99 -1.24 6.18
N ASP A 150 -9.12 -1.72 6.72
CA ASP A 150 -9.59 -3.10 6.53
C ASP A 150 -10.98 -3.06 5.90
N LYS A 151 -11.07 -3.40 4.64
CA LYS A 151 -12.31 -3.35 3.86
C LYS A 151 -13.33 -4.42 4.27
N LEU A 152 -12.85 -5.55 4.80
CA LEU A 152 -13.71 -6.67 5.19
C LEU A 152 -14.24 -6.53 6.60
N ASN A 153 -13.50 -5.84 7.49
CA ASN A 153 -13.87 -5.65 8.89
C ASN A 153 -14.29 -4.21 9.21
N GLU A 154 -14.50 -3.39 8.19
CA GLU A 154 -14.96 -2.01 8.32
C GLU A 154 -14.09 -1.15 9.24
N VAL A 155 -12.78 -1.29 9.14
CA VAL A 155 -11.81 -0.51 9.91
C VAL A 155 -11.17 0.55 9.02
N PHE A 156 -11.26 1.80 9.45
CA PHE A 156 -10.52 2.90 8.86
C PHE A 156 -10.01 3.82 9.97
N LYS A 157 -8.70 3.78 10.21
CA LYS A 157 -8.04 4.56 11.27
C LYS A 157 -6.97 5.46 10.68
N ILE A 158 -6.93 6.69 11.16
CA ILE A 158 -5.89 7.66 10.87
C ILE A 158 -5.25 8.09 12.18
N ASN A 159 -3.93 7.94 12.28
CA ASN A 159 -3.15 8.22 13.48
C ASN A 159 -3.72 7.55 14.76
N GLY A 160 -4.23 6.33 14.62
CA GLY A 160 -4.83 5.57 15.71
C GLY A 160 -6.26 5.92 16.05
N VAL A 161 -6.86 6.92 15.38
CA VAL A 161 -8.27 7.33 15.60
C VAL A 161 -9.16 6.64 14.57
N ASP A 162 -10.20 5.96 15.04
CA ASP A 162 -11.22 5.33 14.20
C ASP A 162 -12.17 6.39 13.61
N VAL A 163 -12.02 6.63 12.30
CA VAL A 163 -12.84 7.62 11.58
C VAL A 163 -14.29 7.16 11.43
N LEU A 164 -14.55 5.85 11.49
CA LEU A 164 -15.88 5.26 11.33
C LEU A 164 -16.60 4.99 12.67
N ALA A 165 -16.02 5.37 13.80
CA ALA A 165 -16.56 5.05 15.12
C ALA A 165 -18.02 5.49 15.29
N ALA A 166 -18.35 6.73 14.90
CA ALA A 166 -19.71 7.25 14.99
C ALA A 166 -20.71 6.51 14.09
N LEU A 167 -20.28 6.10 12.88
CA LEU A 167 -21.14 5.33 11.97
C LEU A 167 -21.41 3.92 12.48
N LYS A 168 -20.43 3.29 13.11
CA LYS A 168 -20.58 1.94 13.70
C LYS A 168 -21.60 1.93 14.86
N GLU A 169 -21.69 3.01 15.61
CA GLU A 169 -22.67 3.15 16.68
C GLU A 169 -24.11 3.30 16.16
N MET A 170 -24.27 3.71 14.90
CA MET A 170 -25.58 3.91 14.25
C MET A 170 -26.09 2.68 13.52
N CYS A 171 -25.21 1.76 13.18
CA CYS A 171 -25.51 0.54 12.43
C CYS A 171 -25.35 -0.72 13.27
#